data_dfa06c3513848e3837ac6442e607e0ad
#
_entry.id   dfa06c3513848e3837ac6442e607e0ad
#
_cell.length_a   1.000
_cell.length_b   1.000
_cell.length_c   1.000
_cell.angle_alpha   90.00
_cell.angle_beta   90.00
_cell.angle_gamma   90.00
#
_symmetry.space_group_name_H-M   'P 1'
#
loop_
_entity.id
_entity.type
_entity.pdbx_description
1 polymer ?
#
loop_
_entity_poly.entity_id
_entity_poly.type
_entity_poly.pdbx_seq_one_letter_code
_entity_poly.pdbx_strand_id
1 'polypeptide(L)'
;DPKLRITDLAAGLSTNRSYLSAFINKEYGMNFCRLINRCRLMALDRLRVSPANAGKTNMELVLMAGFSGYRNYLRVKKEEDRLALLKVFER
;
A
#
# COMPACT_ATOMS: atom_id res chain seq x y z
N ASP A 1 6.03 -6.05 4.17
CA ASP A 1 5.50 -6.81 5.29
C ASP A 1 4.02 -6.48 5.52
N PRO A 2 3.09 -7.47 5.38
CA PRO A 2 1.65 -7.20 5.60
C PRO A 2 1.29 -6.88 7.04
N LYS A 3 2.19 -7.14 7.98
CA LYS A 3 1.97 -6.86 9.40
C LYS A 3 2.61 -5.56 9.87
N LEU A 4 3.21 -4.80 8.98
CA LEU A 4 3.83 -3.52 9.32
C LEU A 4 2.79 -2.56 9.89
N ARG A 5 3.10 -1.97 11.04
CA ARG A 5 2.25 -0.99 11.72
C ARG A 5 2.99 0.32 11.88
N ILE A 6 2.21 1.40 11.97
CA ILE A 6 2.79 2.74 12.18
C ILE A 6 3.61 2.80 13.48
N THR A 7 3.21 2.05 14.52
CA THR A 7 3.96 1.97 15.78
C THR A 7 5.34 1.35 15.59
N ASP A 8 5.45 0.33 14.72
CA ASP A 8 6.72 -0.32 14.41
C ASP A 8 7.65 0.64 13.68
N LEU A 9 7.11 1.36 12.71
CA LEU A 9 7.88 2.36 11.96
C LEU A 9 8.33 3.50 12.87
N ALA A 10 7.44 4.00 13.73
CA ALA A 10 7.77 5.07 14.66
C ALA A 10 8.90 4.66 15.60
N ALA A 11 8.87 3.43 16.13
CA ALA A 11 9.93 2.90 16.99
C ALA A 11 11.26 2.84 16.24
N GLY A 12 11.27 2.36 15.00
CA GLY A 12 12.47 2.28 14.17
C GLY A 12 13.08 3.64 13.85
N LEU A 13 12.26 4.70 13.81
CA LEU A 13 12.70 6.06 13.52
C LEU A 13 12.92 6.91 14.78
N SER A 14 12.86 6.29 15.96
CA SER A 14 13.02 6.97 17.25
C SER A 14 12.05 8.14 17.43
N THR A 15 10.79 7.94 17.01
CA THR A 15 9.71 8.91 17.15
C THR A 15 8.47 8.23 17.72
N ASN A 16 7.38 8.96 17.88
CA ASN A 16 6.14 8.36 18.38
C ASN A 16 5.08 8.29 17.28
N ARG A 17 4.06 7.46 17.54
CA ARG A 17 2.98 7.21 16.57
C ARG A 17 2.24 8.50 16.19
N SER A 18 1.90 9.33 17.18
CA SER A 18 1.11 10.54 16.93
C SER A 18 1.85 11.52 16.03
N TYR A 19 3.13 11.73 16.30
CA TYR A 19 3.97 12.62 15.50
C TYR A 19 4.12 12.08 14.08
N LEU A 20 4.43 10.79 13.93
CA LEU A 20 4.62 10.18 12.62
C LEU A 20 3.32 10.17 11.81
N SER A 21 2.19 9.87 12.46
CA SER A 21 0.88 9.91 11.82
C SER A 21 0.56 11.31 11.28
N ALA A 22 0.79 12.35 12.08
CA ALA A 22 0.59 13.74 11.66
C ALA A 22 1.50 14.10 10.50
N PHE A 23 2.76 13.70 10.56
CA PHE A 23 3.74 13.94 9.49
C PHE A 23 3.28 13.31 8.17
N ILE A 24 2.88 12.03 8.21
CA ILE A 24 2.44 11.30 7.02
C ILE A 24 1.19 11.97 6.42
N ASN A 25 0.20 12.32 7.25
CA ASN A 25 -1.00 13.00 6.77
C ASN A 25 -0.68 14.34 6.12
N LYS A 26 0.22 15.11 6.71
CA LYS A 26 0.61 16.41 6.17
C LYS A 26 1.37 16.30 4.85
N GLU A 27 2.37 15.41 4.79
CA GLU A 27 3.27 15.31 3.65
C GLU A 27 2.66 14.55 2.47
N TYR A 28 1.83 13.55 2.73
CA TYR A 28 1.30 12.67 1.69
C TYR A 28 -0.21 12.83 1.47
N GLY A 29 -0.90 13.60 2.31
CA GLY A 29 -2.34 13.79 2.19
C GLY A 29 -3.16 12.53 2.44
N MET A 30 -2.61 11.53 3.12
CA MET A 30 -3.28 10.26 3.40
C MET A 30 -2.73 9.66 4.69
N ASN A 31 -3.49 8.73 5.29
CA ASN A 31 -3.02 8.04 6.49
C ASN A 31 -1.99 6.96 6.16
N PHE A 32 -1.33 6.44 7.20
CA PHE A 32 -0.27 5.44 7.05
C PHE A 32 -0.77 4.17 6.34
N CYS A 33 -1.94 3.66 6.72
CA CYS A 33 -2.48 2.45 6.12
C CYS A 33 -2.67 2.60 4.61
N ARG A 34 -3.23 3.72 4.17
CA ARG A 34 -3.42 3.99 2.76
C ARG A 34 -2.09 4.15 2.03
N LEU A 35 -1.13 4.84 2.65
CA LEU A 35 0.20 5.00 2.06
C LEU A 35 0.85 3.64 1.81
N ILE A 36 0.83 2.74 2.79
CA ILE A 36 1.40 1.40 2.66
C ILE A 36 0.67 0.60 1.59
N ASN A 37 -0.67 0.67 1.55
CA ASN A 37 -1.45 -0.04 0.55
C ASN A 37 -1.12 0.45 -0.87
N ARG A 38 -0.93 1.74 -1.06
CA ARG A 38 -0.51 2.29 -2.36
C ARG A 38 0.90 1.81 -2.74
N CYS A 39 1.81 1.75 -1.78
CA CYS A 39 3.15 1.20 -2.02
C CYS A 39 3.08 -0.26 -2.46
N ARG A 40 2.18 -1.06 -1.84
CA ARG A 40 1.98 -2.46 -2.22
C ARG A 40 1.43 -2.59 -3.64
N LEU A 41 0.48 -1.74 -4.03
CA LEU A 41 -0.04 -1.75 -5.40
C LEU A 41 1.05 -1.39 -6.41
N MET A 42 1.88 -0.41 -6.11
CA MET A 42 3.02 -0.04 -6.97
C MET A 42 4.03 -1.18 -7.09
N ALA A 43 4.33 -1.85 -5.98
CA ALA A 43 5.22 -3.00 -5.97
C ALA A 43 4.66 -4.12 -6.84
N LEU A 44 3.35 -4.37 -6.78
CA LEU A 44 2.68 -5.38 -7.59
C LEU A 44 2.84 -5.07 -9.09
N ASP A 45 2.65 -3.80 -9.48
CA ASP A 45 2.81 -3.39 -10.87
C ASP A 45 4.24 -3.68 -11.38
N ARG A 46 5.25 -3.41 -10.54
CA ARG A 46 6.65 -3.70 -10.89
C ARG A 46 6.90 -5.20 -11.00
N LEU A 47 6.33 -5.99 -10.09
CA LEU A 47 6.50 -7.45 -10.11
C LEU A 47 5.88 -8.05 -11.38
N ARG A 48 4.73 -7.53 -11.82
CA ARG A 48 4.04 -8.05 -13.00
C ARG A 48 4.84 -7.89 -14.29
N VAL A 49 5.62 -6.84 -14.40
CA VAL A 49 6.40 -6.56 -15.62
C VAL A 49 7.80 -7.16 -15.59
N SER A 50 8.23 -7.71 -14.47
CA SER A 50 9.56 -8.31 -14.35
C SER A 50 9.61 -9.67 -15.06
N PRO A 51 10.56 -9.89 -16.00
CA PRO A 51 10.69 -11.16 -16.70
C PRO A 51 10.93 -12.35 -15.75
N ALA A 52 11.57 -12.11 -14.61
CA ALA A 52 11.85 -13.15 -13.62
C ALA A 52 10.55 -13.74 -13.03
N ASN A 53 9.43 -13.02 -13.13
CA ASN A 53 8.15 -13.41 -12.56
C ASN A 53 7.18 -13.95 -13.60
N ALA A 54 7.62 -14.16 -14.84
CA ALA A 54 6.73 -14.55 -15.94
C ALA A 54 5.96 -15.84 -15.68
N GLY A 55 6.54 -16.79 -14.92
CA GLY A 55 5.89 -18.06 -14.59
C GLY A 55 5.08 -18.04 -13.31
N LYS A 56 4.97 -16.90 -12.62
CA LYS A 56 4.27 -16.82 -11.35
C LYS A 56 2.79 -16.48 -11.55
N THR A 57 1.95 -17.03 -10.66
CA THR A 57 0.52 -16.71 -10.66
C THR A 57 0.29 -15.31 -10.10
N ASN A 58 -0.88 -14.74 -10.42
CA ASN A 58 -1.26 -13.44 -9.88
C ASN A 58 -1.33 -13.47 -8.34
N MET A 59 -1.82 -14.58 -7.77
CA MET A 59 -1.86 -14.75 -6.32
C MET A 59 -0.45 -14.71 -5.70
N GLU A 60 0.51 -15.39 -6.33
CA GLU A 60 1.91 -15.36 -5.85
C GLU A 60 2.46 -13.93 -5.87
N LEU A 61 2.22 -13.19 -6.94
CA LEU A 61 2.70 -11.82 -7.07
C LEU A 61 2.05 -10.90 -6.03
N VAL A 62 0.76 -11.08 -5.77
CA VAL A 62 0.03 -10.30 -4.77
C VAL A 62 0.65 -10.49 -3.37
N LEU A 63 0.99 -11.73 -3.01
CA LEU A 63 1.65 -12.01 -1.73
C LEU A 63 3.06 -11.43 -1.68
N MET A 64 3.80 -11.53 -2.78
CA MET A 64 5.15 -10.94 -2.88
C MET A 64 5.12 -9.41 -2.72
N ALA A 65 4.05 -8.76 -3.17
CA ALA A 65 3.89 -7.32 -3.04
C ALA A 65 3.61 -6.87 -1.61
N GLY A 66 3.29 -7.80 -0.71
CA GLY A 66 3.08 -7.52 0.71
C GLY A 66 1.64 -7.58 1.18
N PHE A 67 0.69 -7.93 0.32
CA PHE A 67 -0.70 -8.12 0.74
C PHE A 67 -0.84 -9.39 1.57
N SER A 68 -1.74 -9.37 2.55
CA SER A 68 -1.96 -10.52 3.43
C SER A 68 -2.67 -11.69 2.72
N GLY A 69 -3.33 -11.41 1.59
CA GLY A 69 -4.02 -12.39 0.77
C GLY A 69 -4.68 -11.74 -0.41
N TYR A 70 -5.25 -12.56 -1.30
CA TYR A 70 -5.87 -12.04 -2.53
C TYR A 70 -7.12 -11.19 -2.24
N ARG A 71 -7.90 -11.59 -1.24
CA ARG A 71 -9.08 -10.82 -0.82
C ARG A 71 -8.70 -9.42 -0.31
N ASN A 72 -7.63 -9.34 0.45
CA ASN A 72 -7.11 -8.05 0.93
C ASN A 72 -6.71 -7.16 -0.25
N TYR A 73 -6.00 -7.73 -1.23
CA TYR A 73 -5.63 -7.01 -2.44
C TYR A 73 -6.86 -6.48 -3.19
N LEU A 74 -7.87 -7.32 -3.40
CA LEU A 74 -9.09 -6.90 -4.12
C LEU A 74 -9.79 -5.74 -3.41
N ARG A 75 -9.87 -5.80 -2.09
CA ARG A 75 -10.48 -4.72 -1.29
C ARG A 75 -9.71 -3.41 -1.44
N VAL A 76 -8.39 -3.47 -1.35
CA VAL A 76 -7.52 -2.29 -1.49
C VAL A 76 -7.62 -1.73 -2.91
N LYS A 77 -7.55 -2.57 -3.91
CA LYS A 77 -7.64 -2.17 -5.31
C LYS A 77 -8.96 -1.47 -5.61
N LYS A 78 -10.06 -2.05 -5.16
CA LYS A 78 -11.39 -1.48 -5.32
C LYS A 78 -11.49 -0.09 -4.67
N GLU A 79 -10.97 0.06 -3.46
CA GLU A 79 -11.00 1.33 -2.74
C GLU A 79 -10.15 2.40 -3.44
N GLU A 80 -8.94 2.06 -3.88
CA GLU A 80 -8.09 3.01 -4.58
C GLU A 80 -8.68 3.42 -5.93
N ASP A 81 -9.31 2.49 -6.65
CA ASP A 81 -9.98 2.81 -7.91
C ASP A 81 -11.17 3.76 -7.67
N ARG A 82 -11.95 3.52 -6.58
CA ARG A 82 -13.05 4.40 -6.20
C ARG A 82 -12.57 5.82 -5.89
N LEU A 83 -11.49 5.94 -5.12
CA LEU A 83 -10.93 7.24 -4.76
C LEU A 83 -10.38 7.98 -5.97
N ALA A 84 -9.74 7.26 -6.89
CA ALA A 84 -9.22 7.85 -8.12
C ALA A 84 -10.36 8.40 -8.99
N LEU A 85 -11.48 7.67 -9.08
CA LEU A 85 -12.65 8.10 -9.85
C LEU A 85 -13.29 9.36 -9.23
N LEU A 86 -13.44 9.39 -7.90
CA LEU A 86 -13.99 10.56 -7.21
C LEU A 86 -13.13 11.79 -7.46
N LYS A 87 -11.81 11.64 -7.46
CA LYS A 87 -10.88 12.73 -7.69
C LYS A 87 -11.06 13.35 -9.08
N VAL A 88 -11.41 12.56 -10.08
CA VAL A 88 -11.70 13.05 -11.42
C VAL A 88 -12.93 13.97 -11.41
N PHE A 89 -13.97 13.61 -10.66
CA PHE A 89 -15.20 14.40 -10.57
C PHE A 89 -15.08 15.65 -9.72
N GLU A 90 -14.05 15.77 -8.90
CA GLU A 90 -13.80 16.94 -8.05
C GLU A 90 -13.13 18.11 -8.77
N ARG A 91 -12.72 17.91 -10.00
CA ARG A 91 -12.03 18.93 -10.79
C ARG A 91 -13.01 19.96 -11.38
#